data_b60af1749394867eaebfb69924f4641c
#
_entry.id   b60af1749394867eaebfb69924f4641c
#
_cell.length_a   1.000
_cell.length_b   1.000
_cell.length_c   1.000
_cell.angle_alpha   90.00
_cell.angle_beta   90.00
_cell.angle_gamma   90.00
#
_symmetry.space_group_name_H-M   'P 1'
#
loop_
_entity.id
_entity.type
_entity.pdbx_description
1 polymer ?
#
loop_
_entity_poly.entity_id
_entity_poly.type
_entity_poly.pdbx_seq_one_letter_code
_entity_poly.pdbx_strand_id
1 'polypeptide(L)'
;MKKIFLLASFVVAMSLNAIAQNDTVYFIDFQESIGSWSIEDKVKPEGVTFVWSQTSQYGMKATAHVGGKNNETESWLVSAPLDLTSNTTLSLDFKHARKYGDNSHLSVQITKDGTNWTKLEFANWPTGADWKFIPAGEVDITSYISATTQIAFVYTSTSSAAATWEVDDVIIKGNGNRIVEPEKPVEHISLADFVTKADPTTRYEVTA
;
A
#
# COMPACT_ATOMS: atom_id res chain seq x y z
N MET A 1 65.59 2.01 45.49
CA MET A 1 64.60 2.93 44.92
C MET A 1 63.90 2.18 43.76
N LYS A 2 62.64 1.70 44.02
CA LYS A 2 61.83 1.00 43.03
C LYS A 2 60.95 2.03 42.29
N LYS A 3 61.14 2.19 40.98
CA LYS A 3 60.29 3.06 40.12
C LYS A 3 59.06 2.26 39.72
N ILE A 4 57.87 2.70 40.19
CA ILE A 4 56.57 2.17 39.77
C ILE A 4 56.19 2.93 38.52
N PHE A 5 56.05 2.23 37.37
CA PHE A 5 55.44 2.78 36.14
C PHE A 5 53.95 2.54 36.22
N LEU A 6 53.18 3.66 36.29
CA LEU A 6 51.73 3.65 36.22
C LEU A 6 51.34 3.67 34.74
N LEU A 7 50.83 2.54 34.23
CA LEU A 7 50.30 2.45 32.88
C LEU A 7 48.85 2.94 32.89
N ALA A 8 48.61 4.14 32.39
CA ALA A 8 47.24 4.66 32.18
C ALA A 8 46.66 4.06 30.90
N SER A 9 45.74 3.08 31.05
CA SER A 9 44.97 2.57 29.92
C SER A 9 43.89 3.58 29.52
N PHE A 10 44.07 4.19 28.37
CA PHE A 10 43.06 5.06 27.76
C PHE A 10 42.05 4.19 27.01
N VAL A 11 40.87 3.94 27.61
CA VAL A 11 39.75 3.29 26.92
C VAL A 11 39.07 4.33 26.07
N VAL A 12 39.33 4.29 24.77
CA VAL A 12 38.57 5.04 23.77
C VAL A 12 37.24 4.30 23.58
N ALA A 13 36.19 4.81 24.20
CA ALA A 13 34.84 4.38 23.88
C ALA A 13 34.48 4.85 22.47
N MET A 14 34.66 4.01 21.47
CA MET A 14 34.06 4.23 20.16
C MET A 14 32.55 4.03 20.31
N SER A 15 31.81 5.15 20.31
CA SER A 15 30.37 5.13 20.09
C SER A 15 30.13 4.66 18.66
N LEU A 16 29.82 3.37 18.49
CA LEU A 16 29.22 2.85 17.28
C LEU A 16 27.87 3.53 17.12
N ASN A 17 27.81 4.59 16.31
CA ASN A 17 26.55 5.04 15.76
C ASN A 17 26.06 3.88 14.87
N ALA A 18 25.23 2.99 15.39
CA ALA A 18 24.46 2.09 14.59
C ALA A 18 23.56 2.98 13.73
N ILE A 19 23.87 3.08 12.44
CA ILE A 19 22.94 3.61 11.45
C ILE A 19 21.76 2.65 11.54
N ALA A 20 20.62 3.13 12.02
CA ALA A 20 19.40 2.34 12.07
C ALA A 20 19.11 1.91 10.63
N GLN A 21 19.24 0.62 10.36
CA GLN A 21 18.90 0.05 9.07
C GLN A 21 17.39 0.17 8.94
N ASN A 22 16.89 0.80 7.88
CA ASN A 22 15.48 0.83 7.60
C ASN A 22 15.03 -0.55 7.14
N ASP A 23 14.37 -1.28 8.04
CA ASP A 23 13.79 -2.59 7.75
C ASP A 23 12.35 -2.45 7.23
N THR A 24 11.84 -3.51 6.61
CA THR A 24 10.45 -3.57 6.21
C THR A 24 9.56 -3.64 7.44
N VAL A 25 8.82 -2.57 7.71
CA VAL A 25 7.84 -2.50 8.82
C VAL A 25 6.42 -2.86 8.35
N TYR A 26 6.12 -2.71 7.06
CA TYR A 26 4.87 -3.15 6.46
C TYR A 26 5.12 -3.63 5.02
N PHE A 27 4.41 -4.68 4.60
CA PHE A 27 4.47 -5.21 3.24
C PHE A 27 3.17 -5.92 2.88
N ILE A 28 2.68 -5.66 1.67
CA ILE A 28 1.59 -6.42 1.03
C ILE A 28 1.83 -6.50 -0.47
N ASP A 29 1.67 -7.71 -1.04
CA ASP A 29 1.79 -7.98 -2.47
C ASP A 29 0.43 -8.19 -3.17
N PHE A 30 -0.66 -8.20 -2.42
CA PHE A 30 -2.02 -8.42 -2.91
C PHE A 30 -2.25 -9.73 -3.69
N GLN A 31 -1.31 -10.68 -3.70
CA GLN A 31 -1.43 -11.87 -4.54
C GLN A 31 -2.46 -12.87 -4.02
N GLU A 32 -2.59 -13.01 -2.71
CA GLU A 32 -3.55 -13.92 -2.10
C GLU A 32 -4.85 -13.21 -1.71
N SER A 33 -4.77 -11.97 -1.25
CA SER A 33 -5.92 -11.18 -0.82
C SER A 33 -5.59 -9.70 -0.79
N ILE A 34 -6.60 -8.85 -0.59
CA ILE A 34 -6.40 -7.42 -0.34
C ILE A 34 -6.00 -7.12 1.12
N GLY A 35 -5.79 -8.15 1.95
CA GLY A 35 -5.46 -7.99 3.36
C GLY A 35 -6.52 -7.17 4.10
N SER A 36 -6.07 -6.22 4.91
CA SER A 36 -6.93 -5.28 5.65
C SER A 36 -7.32 -4.03 4.83
N TRP A 37 -6.99 -3.97 3.53
CA TRP A 37 -7.38 -2.86 2.66
C TRP A 37 -8.86 -2.93 2.31
N SER A 38 -9.43 -1.78 1.94
CA SER A 38 -10.82 -1.64 1.50
C SER A 38 -10.92 -0.89 0.18
N ILE A 39 -12.01 -1.14 -0.56
CA ILE A 39 -12.32 -0.45 -1.81
C ILE A 39 -13.48 0.50 -1.54
N GLU A 40 -13.27 1.78 -1.82
CA GLU A 40 -14.25 2.85 -1.67
C GLU A 40 -14.59 3.43 -3.04
N ASP A 41 -15.62 2.92 -3.68
CA ASP A 41 -16.12 3.44 -4.95
C ASP A 41 -17.01 4.67 -4.70
N LYS A 42 -16.49 5.88 -4.98
CA LYS A 42 -17.24 7.14 -4.89
C LYS A 42 -18.14 7.33 -6.12
N VAL A 43 -17.58 7.03 -7.30
CA VAL A 43 -18.27 7.00 -8.59
C VAL A 43 -17.80 5.75 -9.33
N LYS A 44 -18.72 4.93 -9.81
CA LYS A 44 -18.36 3.71 -10.56
C LYS A 44 -19.31 3.46 -11.74
N PRO A 45 -18.84 2.70 -12.77
CA PRO A 45 -19.68 2.32 -13.89
C PRO A 45 -20.85 1.44 -13.45
N GLU A 46 -21.98 1.57 -14.13
CA GLU A 46 -23.12 0.68 -13.91
C GLU A 46 -22.77 -0.79 -14.20
N GLY A 47 -23.25 -1.70 -13.37
CA GLY A 47 -23.02 -3.13 -13.51
C GLY A 47 -21.63 -3.62 -13.02
N VAL A 48 -20.79 -2.73 -12.51
CA VAL A 48 -19.50 -3.09 -11.91
C VAL A 48 -19.66 -3.22 -10.40
N THR A 49 -19.22 -4.33 -9.83
CA THR A 49 -19.24 -4.53 -8.36
C THR A 49 -18.23 -3.63 -7.69
N PHE A 50 -16.97 -3.69 -8.12
CA PHE A 50 -15.88 -2.82 -7.68
C PHE A 50 -15.05 -2.39 -8.88
N VAL A 51 -14.48 -1.16 -8.82
CA VAL A 51 -13.53 -0.65 -9.83
C VAL A 51 -12.17 -1.32 -9.68
N TRP A 52 -11.70 -1.49 -8.43
CA TRP A 52 -10.53 -2.28 -8.11
C TRP A 52 -10.87 -3.76 -8.04
N SER A 53 -9.99 -4.59 -8.54
CA SER A 53 -10.08 -6.05 -8.45
C SER A 53 -8.72 -6.64 -8.09
N GLN A 54 -8.70 -7.59 -7.17
CA GLN A 54 -7.51 -8.36 -6.83
C GLN A 54 -7.26 -9.42 -7.90
N THR A 55 -5.99 -9.63 -8.24
CA THR A 55 -5.53 -10.71 -9.11
C THR A 55 -4.27 -11.34 -8.55
N SER A 56 -4.18 -12.67 -8.55
CA SER A 56 -3.00 -13.39 -8.05
C SER A 56 -1.73 -13.18 -8.88
N GLN A 57 -1.83 -12.54 -10.03
CA GLN A 57 -0.70 -12.32 -10.95
C GLN A 57 -0.19 -10.89 -10.95
N TYR A 58 -1.07 -9.91 -10.68
CA TYR A 58 -0.78 -8.48 -10.88
C TYR A 58 -1.14 -7.62 -9.67
N GLY A 59 -1.39 -8.22 -8.52
CA GLY A 59 -1.83 -7.50 -7.33
C GLY A 59 -3.21 -6.87 -7.50
N MET A 60 -3.36 -5.58 -7.20
CA MET A 60 -4.61 -4.83 -7.35
C MET A 60 -4.66 -4.14 -8.71
N LYS A 61 -5.78 -4.29 -9.41
CA LYS A 61 -6.01 -3.69 -10.73
C LYS A 61 -7.26 -2.81 -10.73
N ALA A 62 -7.13 -1.56 -11.15
CA ALA A 62 -8.25 -0.65 -11.39
C ALA A 62 -8.45 -0.41 -12.88
N THR A 63 -9.71 -0.40 -13.31
CA THR A 63 -10.09 0.03 -14.65
C THR A 63 -11.55 0.48 -14.70
N ALA A 64 -11.81 1.53 -15.47
CA ALA A 64 -13.17 2.00 -15.79
C ALA A 64 -13.51 1.84 -17.29
N HIS A 65 -12.69 1.07 -18.02
CA HIS A 65 -13.04 0.65 -19.39
C HIS A 65 -13.94 -0.59 -19.31
N VAL A 66 -15.25 -0.37 -19.35
CA VAL A 66 -16.27 -1.39 -19.15
C VAL A 66 -17.29 -1.33 -20.26
N GLY A 67 -17.73 -2.49 -20.77
CA GLY A 67 -18.69 -2.56 -21.87
C GLY A 67 -18.17 -1.93 -23.18
N GLY A 68 -16.85 -1.96 -23.40
CA GLY A 68 -16.20 -1.41 -24.61
C GLY A 68 -16.10 0.11 -24.64
N LYS A 69 -16.34 0.81 -23.52
CA LYS A 69 -16.26 2.27 -23.41
C LYS A 69 -15.58 2.70 -22.10
N ASN A 70 -15.02 3.90 -22.12
CA ASN A 70 -14.52 4.56 -20.92
C ASN A 70 -15.70 5.13 -20.12
N ASN A 71 -15.63 5.06 -18.81
CA ASN A 71 -16.66 5.59 -17.92
C ASN A 71 -16.02 6.55 -16.90
N GLU A 72 -16.80 7.51 -16.44
CA GLU A 72 -16.42 8.37 -15.33
C GLU A 72 -16.34 7.54 -14.03
N THR A 73 -15.28 7.74 -13.26
CA THR A 73 -15.02 6.95 -12.06
C THR A 73 -14.17 7.74 -11.06
N GLU A 74 -14.45 7.52 -9.79
CA GLU A 74 -13.56 7.81 -8.67
C GLU A 74 -13.63 6.63 -7.69
N SER A 75 -12.51 5.96 -7.51
CA SER A 75 -12.40 4.79 -6.64
C SER A 75 -11.07 4.78 -5.90
N TRP A 76 -11.13 4.50 -4.63
CA TRP A 76 -10.03 4.51 -3.69
C TRP A 76 -9.77 3.10 -3.19
N LEU A 77 -8.52 2.65 -3.22
CA LEU A 77 -8.03 1.47 -2.51
C LEU A 77 -7.30 1.97 -1.27
N VAL A 78 -7.88 1.75 -0.10
CA VAL A 78 -7.47 2.38 1.17
C VAL A 78 -6.97 1.33 2.15
N SER A 79 -5.79 1.54 2.74
CA SER A 79 -5.28 0.68 3.82
C SER A 79 -6.14 0.80 5.08
N ALA A 80 -6.15 -0.24 5.91
CA ALA A 80 -6.54 -0.06 7.30
C ALA A 80 -5.63 0.97 7.99
N PRO A 81 -6.04 1.55 9.13
CA PRO A 81 -5.15 2.35 9.95
C PRO A 81 -3.91 1.56 10.38
N LEU A 82 -2.74 2.09 10.10
CA LEU A 82 -1.44 1.53 10.44
C LEU A 82 -0.86 2.29 11.63
N ASP A 83 -0.53 1.59 12.71
CA ASP A 83 0.19 2.19 13.83
C ASP A 83 1.69 2.24 13.52
N LEU A 84 2.15 3.42 13.14
CA LEU A 84 3.55 3.69 12.78
C LEU A 84 4.33 4.38 13.90
N THR A 85 3.76 4.52 15.12
CA THR A 85 4.33 5.30 16.22
C THR A 85 5.64 4.78 16.78
N SER A 86 5.97 3.50 16.55
CA SER A 86 7.25 2.91 16.96
C SER A 86 8.43 3.36 16.09
N ASN A 87 8.20 4.09 15.00
CA ASN A 87 9.23 4.53 14.07
C ASN A 87 9.62 5.99 14.32
N THR A 88 10.84 6.36 13.91
CA THR A 88 11.31 7.75 13.85
C THR A 88 11.62 8.21 12.43
N THR A 89 11.73 7.27 11.50
CA THR A 89 11.90 7.51 10.06
C THR A 89 11.09 6.50 9.28
N LEU A 90 10.46 6.93 8.19
CA LEU A 90 9.65 6.07 7.32
C LEU A 90 9.80 6.45 5.86
N SER A 91 9.83 5.44 4.98
CA SER A 91 9.66 5.63 3.54
C SER A 91 8.62 4.65 2.99
N LEU A 92 7.94 5.07 1.92
CA LEU A 92 6.96 4.29 1.18
C LEU A 92 7.46 4.08 -0.24
N ASP A 93 7.40 2.86 -0.74
CA ASP A 93 7.55 2.49 -2.15
C ASP A 93 6.50 1.44 -2.53
N PHE A 94 6.28 1.26 -3.82
CA PHE A 94 5.43 0.22 -4.38
C PHE A 94 5.81 -0.04 -5.83
N LYS A 95 5.34 -1.15 -6.39
CA LYS A 95 5.46 -1.41 -7.82
C LYS A 95 4.15 -1.14 -8.52
N HIS A 96 4.22 -0.62 -9.73
CA HIS A 96 3.02 -0.39 -10.54
C HIS A 96 3.28 -0.54 -12.03
N ALA A 97 2.21 -0.89 -12.73
CA ALA A 97 2.14 -0.88 -14.18
C ALA A 97 0.89 -0.11 -14.62
N ARG A 98 0.92 0.48 -15.81
CA ARG A 98 -0.22 1.16 -16.41
C ARG A 98 -0.27 0.91 -17.90
N LYS A 99 -1.46 0.73 -18.40
CA LYS A 99 -1.75 0.70 -19.84
C LYS A 99 -2.96 1.57 -20.13
N TYR A 100 -3.02 2.11 -21.33
CA TYR A 100 -4.06 3.03 -21.77
C TYR A 100 -4.09 4.33 -20.95
N GLY A 101 -4.85 5.32 -21.36
CA GLY A 101 -4.96 6.61 -20.67
C GLY A 101 -3.59 7.23 -20.34
N ASP A 102 -3.55 8.07 -19.33
CA ASP A 102 -2.34 8.71 -18.81
C ASP A 102 -2.30 8.70 -17.26
N ASN A 103 -1.26 9.27 -16.67
CA ASN A 103 -1.07 9.25 -15.21
C ASN A 103 -1.83 10.37 -14.48
N SER A 104 -2.45 11.32 -15.19
CA SER A 104 -3.10 12.48 -14.57
C SER A 104 -4.31 12.10 -13.70
N HIS A 105 -4.85 10.91 -13.93
CA HIS A 105 -5.99 10.33 -13.23
C HIS A 105 -5.61 9.37 -12.10
N LEU A 106 -4.31 9.23 -11.81
CA LEU A 106 -3.78 8.31 -10.82
C LEU A 106 -3.05 9.09 -9.73
N SER A 107 -3.29 8.77 -8.48
CA SER A 107 -2.55 9.37 -7.38
C SER A 107 -2.43 8.46 -6.18
N VAL A 108 -1.41 8.69 -5.36
CA VAL A 108 -1.27 8.07 -4.04
C VAL A 108 -1.44 9.15 -3.01
N GLN A 109 -2.24 8.88 -2.00
CA GLN A 109 -2.52 9.80 -0.92
C GLN A 109 -2.23 9.17 0.43
N ILE A 110 -1.95 10.00 1.41
CA ILE A 110 -1.66 9.60 2.79
C ILE A 110 -2.40 10.51 3.77
N THR A 111 -2.83 9.94 4.89
CA THR A 111 -3.45 10.68 5.99
C THR A 111 -2.94 10.19 7.34
N LYS A 112 -3.03 11.04 8.36
CA LYS A 112 -2.78 10.68 9.77
C LYS A 112 -4.05 10.41 10.55
N ASP A 113 -5.20 10.84 10.05
CA ASP A 113 -6.47 10.93 10.78
C ASP A 113 -7.68 10.36 10.02
N GLY A 114 -7.45 9.79 8.83
CA GLY A 114 -8.52 9.24 7.97
C GLY A 114 -9.37 10.30 7.25
N THR A 115 -9.09 11.59 7.46
CA THR A 115 -9.93 12.69 6.93
C THR A 115 -9.14 13.66 6.06
N ASN A 116 -7.96 14.06 6.52
CA ASN A 116 -7.12 15.05 5.83
C ASN A 116 -6.08 14.34 4.98
N TRP A 117 -6.40 14.12 3.72
CA TRP A 117 -5.56 13.42 2.77
C TRP A 117 -4.58 14.37 2.06
N THR A 118 -3.34 13.95 1.93
CA THR A 118 -2.28 14.65 1.22
C THR A 118 -1.76 13.79 0.08
N LYS A 119 -1.67 14.33 -1.13
CA LYS A 119 -1.09 13.64 -2.27
C LYS A 119 0.42 13.49 -2.08
N LEU A 120 0.94 12.30 -2.32
CA LEU A 120 2.37 12.00 -2.39
C LEU A 120 2.87 12.11 -3.83
N GLU A 121 4.07 12.65 -4.00
CA GLU A 121 4.72 12.76 -5.31
C GLU A 121 5.82 11.71 -5.43
N PHE A 122 5.64 10.78 -6.37
CA PHE A 122 6.60 9.72 -6.68
C PHE A 122 7.43 10.07 -7.92
N ALA A 123 8.70 9.63 -7.92
CA ALA A 123 9.64 9.96 -8.98
C ALA A 123 9.33 9.24 -10.31
N ASN A 124 8.81 8.02 -10.24
CA ASN A 124 8.62 7.18 -11.40
C ASN A 124 7.14 6.84 -11.61
N TRP A 125 6.67 7.08 -12.82
CA TRP A 125 5.34 6.71 -13.28
C TRP A 125 5.41 5.88 -14.56
N PRO A 126 4.59 4.81 -14.72
CA PRO A 126 4.59 4.00 -15.92
C PRO A 126 4.27 4.83 -17.17
N THR A 127 5.01 4.60 -18.24
CA THR A 127 4.79 5.31 -19.52
C THR A 127 3.52 4.88 -20.25
N GLY A 128 3.00 3.68 -19.92
CA GLY A 128 1.87 3.07 -20.61
C GLY A 128 2.23 2.36 -21.93
N ALA A 129 3.51 2.29 -22.26
CA ALA A 129 3.97 1.60 -23.46
C ALA A 129 3.77 0.08 -23.38
N ASP A 130 3.97 -0.49 -22.20
CA ASP A 130 3.87 -1.92 -21.93
C ASP A 130 3.26 -2.19 -20.54
N TRP A 131 3.08 -3.46 -20.20
CA TRP A 131 2.62 -3.91 -18.88
C TRP A 131 3.77 -4.15 -17.89
N LYS A 132 4.87 -3.42 -18.05
CA LYS A 132 6.03 -3.57 -17.19
C LYS A 132 5.81 -2.89 -15.86
N PHE A 133 5.90 -3.66 -14.78
CA PHE A 133 5.96 -3.13 -13.42
C PHE A 133 7.28 -2.39 -13.21
N ILE A 134 7.19 -1.19 -12.67
CA ILE A 134 8.34 -0.38 -12.23
C ILE A 134 8.16 0.01 -10.77
N PRO A 135 9.26 0.19 -10.00
CA PRO A 135 9.15 0.80 -8.67
C PRO A 135 8.77 2.28 -8.81
N ALA A 136 7.87 2.75 -7.96
CA ALA A 136 7.46 4.15 -7.92
C ALA A 136 8.58 5.07 -7.42
N GLY A 137 9.50 4.51 -6.64
CA GLY A 137 10.60 5.20 -5.97
C GLY A 137 10.23 5.61 -4.54
N GLU A 138 11.18 5.48 -3.64
CA GLU A 138 10.96 5.76 -2.23
C GLU A 138 10.58 7.22 -1.98
N VAL A 139 9.53 7.44 -1.18
CA VAL A 139 9.09 8.76 -0.71
C VAL A 139 9.15 8.77 0.81
N ASP A 140 9.74 9.82 1.38
CA ASP A 140 9.77 10.04 2.82
C ASP A 140 8.35 10.36 3.33
N ILE A 141 7.86 9.51 4.23
CA ILE A 141 6.57 9.67 4.90
C ILE A 141 6.70 9.86 6.42
N THR A 142 7.89 10.22 6.90
CA THR A 142 8.20 10.41 8.32
C THR A 142 7.26 11.42 8.99
N SER A 143 6.86 12.47 8.28
CA SER A 143 5.91 13.47 8.79
C SER A 143 4.49 12.92 9.03
N TYR A 144 4.20 11.72 8.52
CA TYR A 144 2.91 11.05 8.66
C TYR A 144 2.89 9.97 9.74
N ILE A 145 3.91 9.87 10.59
CA ILE A 145 3.90 8.98 11.75
C ILE A 145 2.69 9.29 12.64
N SER A 146 1.82 8.30 12.83
CA SER A 146 0.67 8.34 13.73
C SER A 146 0.21 6.91 14.06
N ALA A 147 -0.70 6.76 15.03
CA ALA A 147 -1.35 5.47 15.33
C ALA A 147 -2.42 5.07 14.31
N THR A 148 -2.78 5.98 13.41
CA THR A 148 -3.90 5.80 12.46
C THR A 148 -3.55 6.25 11.05
N THR A 149 -2.26 6.16 10.68
CA THR A 149 -1.81 6.48 9.31
C THR A 149 -2.48 5.56 8.30
N GLN A 150 -3.01 6.13 7.23
CA GLN A 150 -3.56 5.36 6.11
C GLN A 150 -2.98 5.83 4.79
N ILE A 151 -2.88 4.90 3.85
CA ILE A 151 -2.44 5.13 2.47
C ILE A 151 -3.60 4.80 1.56
N ALA A 152 -3.79 5.59 0.50
CA ALA A 152 -4.78 5.33 -0.52
C ALA A 152 -4.20 5.43 -1.94
N PHE A 153 -4.50 4.43 -2.77
CA PHE A 153 -4.34 4.51 -4.22
C PHE A 153 -5.64 5.00 -4.81
N VAL A 154 -5.61 6.18 -5.42
CA VAL A 154 -6.79 6.86 -5.95
C VAL A 154 -6.79 6.75 -7.47
N TYR A 155 -7.81 6.10 -8.00
CA TYR A 155 -8.07 5.95 -9.41
C TYR A 155 -9.24 6.84 -9.80
N THR A 156 -9.04 7.69 -10.80
CA THR A 156 -10.11 8.45 -11.46
C THR A 156 -10.11 8.20 -12.96
N SER A 157 -11.20 8.50 -13.63
CA SER A 157 -11.32 8.43 -15.08
C SER A 157 -12.47 9.31 -15.58
N THR A 158 -12.54 9.46 -16.89
CA THR A 158 -13.61 10.18 -17.58
C THR A 158 -14.20 9.32 -18.69
N SER A 159 -15.28 9.76 -19.30
CA SER A 159 -15.86 9.11 -20.48
C SER A 159 -14.93 9.12 -21.72
N SER A 160 -13.90 9.96 -21.73
CA SER A 160 -12.91 10.05 -22.82
C SER A 160 -11.61 9.31 -22.53
N ALA A 161 -11.24 9.14 -21.25
CA ALA A 161 -9.96 8.54 -20.84
C ALA A 161 -10.13 7.67 -19.60
N ALA A 162 -9.76 6.40 -19.70
CA ALA A 162 -9.69 5.46 -18.60
C ALA A 162 -8.40 4.62 -18.72
N ALA A 163 -7.50 4.79 -17.77
CA ALA A 163 -6.33 3.93 -17.66
C ALA A 163 -6.73 2.55 -17.13
N THR A 164 -5.87 1.55 -17.33
CA THR A 164 -5.82 0.37 -16.47
C THR A 164 -4.56 0.50 -15.63
N TRP A 165 -4.69 0.50 -14.31
CA TRP A 165 -3.61 0.67 -13.37
C TRP A 165 -3.49 -0.57 -12.48
N GLU A 166 -2.28 -1.10 -12.38
CA GLU A 166 -1.95 -2.24 -11.54
C GLU A 166 -0.97 -1.78 -10.46
N VAL A 167 -1.22 -2.19 -9.21
CA VAL A 167 -0.42 -1.86 -8.02
C VAL A 167 -0.08 -3.14 -7.28
N ASP A 168 1.18 -3.28 -6.92
CA ASP A 168 1.73 -4.45 -6.25
C ASP A 168 2.89 -4.08 -5.32
N ASP A 169 3.33 -5.01 -4.48
CA ASP A 169 4.52 -4.88 -3.63
C ASP A 169 4.57 -3.56 -2.84
N VAL A 170 3.49 -3.20 -2.14
CA VAL A 170 3.48 -2.00 -1.28
C VAL A 170 4.34 -2.24 -0.06
N ILE A 171 5.37 -1.43 0.12
CA ILE A 171 6.35 -1.57 1.18
C ILE A 171 6.52 -0.26 1.96
N ILE A 172 6.44 -0.34 3.28
CA ILE A 172 6.90 0.73 4.17
C ILE A 172 8.17 0.24 4.86
N LYS A 173 9.23 1.02 4.75
CA LYS A 173 10.47 0.80 5.46
C LYS A 173 10.59 1.78 6.61
N GLY A 174 11.11 1.31 7.73
CA GLY A 174 11.29 2.12 8.94
C GLY A 174 12.28 1.49 9.90
N ASN A 175 12.41 2.11 11.06
CA ASN A 175 13.32 1.65 12.11
C ASN A 175 12.58 1.18 13.38
N GLY A 176 11.28 0.99 13.28
CA GLY A 176 10.42 0.53 14.37
C GLY A 176 9.97 -0.92 14.21
N ASN A 177 8.89 -1.27 14.91
CA ASN A 177 8.34 -2.61 14.90
C ASN A 177 7.63 -2.92 13.58
N ARG A 178 7.73 -4.18 13.15
CA ARG A 178 6.94 -4.67 12.02
C ARG A 178 5.45 -4.67 12.38
N ILE A 179 4.64 -4.14 11.49
CA ILE A 179 3.19 -4.22 11.56
C ILE A 179 2.79 -5.61 11.07
N VAL A 180 2.08 -6.34 11.91
CA VAL A 180 1.42 -7.58 11.53
C VAL A 180 -0.03 -7.21 11.27
N GLU A 181 -0.51 -7.37 10.03
CA GLU A 181 -1.92 -7.20 9.75
C GLU A 181 -2.74 -8.16 10.61
N PRO A 182 -3.82 -7.69 11.26
CA PRO A 182 -4.72 -8.61 11.93
C PRO A 182 -5.30 -9.56 10.87
N GLU A 183 -5.22 -10.86 11.13
CA GLU A 183 -5.95 -11.81 10.29
C GLU A 183 -7.42 -11.40 10.29
N LYS A 184 -7.99 -11.23 9.08
CA LYS A 184 -9.44 -10.98 8.98
C LYS A 184 -10.18 -12.13 9.64
N PRO A 185 -11.17 -11.85 10.48
CA PRO A 185 -12.03 -12.89 11.00
C PRO A 185 -12.57 -13.75 9.86
N VAL A 186 -12.46 -15.06 10.01
CA VAL A 186 -13.05 -16.00 9.06
C VAL A 186 -14.56 -16.03 9.31
N GLU A 187 -15.35 -15.63 8.32
CA GLU A 187 -16.80 -15.79 8.39
C GLU A 187 -17.17 -17.20 7.95
N HIS A 188 -17.80 -17.96 8.86
CA HIS A 188 -18.30 -19.30 8.55
C HIS A 188 -19.69 -19.17 7.91
N ILE A 189 -19.81 -19.57 6.64
CA ILE A 189 -21.06 -19.48 5.90
C ILE A 189 -21.36 -20.78 5.17
N SER A 190 -22.64 -21.03 4.88
CA SER A 190 -23.03 -22.15 4.03
C SER A 190 -22.62 -21.90 2.58
N LEU A 191 -22.49 -22.96 1.81
CA LEU A 191 -22.21 -22.86 0.36
C LEU A 191 -23.27 -22.01 -0.37
N ALA A 192 -24.53 -22.11 0.03
CA ALA A 192 -25.62 -21.32 -0.56
C ALA A 192 -25.48 -19.82 -0.27
N ASP A 193 -25.09 -19.46 0.96
CA ASP A 193 -24.82 -18.07 1.33
C ASP A 193 -23.55 -17.53 0.65
N PHE A 194 -22.51 -18.34 0.52
CA PHE A 194 -21.29 -17.95 -0.18
C PHE A 194 -21.57 -17.54 -1.63
N VAL A 195 -22.36 -18.32 -2.36
CA VAL A 195 -22.70 -18.01 -3.77
C VAL A 195 -23.45 -16.69 -3.92
N THR A 196 -24.21 -16.29 -2.90
CA THR A 196 -25.10 -15.11 -2.96
C THR A 196 -24.59 -13.87 -2.24
N LYS A 197 -23.72 -14.04 -1.25
CA LYS A 197 -23.31 -12.96 -0.32
C LYS A 197 -21.81 -12.69 -0.27
N ALA A 198 -20.97 -13.60 -0.80
CA ALA A 198 -19.53 -13.44 -0.73
C ALA A 198 -19.06 -12.15 -1.41
N ASP A 199 -18.25 -11.41 -0.70
CA ASP A 199 -17.53 -10.23 -1.21
C ASP A 199 -16.02 -10.47 -1.21
N PRO A 200 -15.24 -9.80 -2.08
CA PRO A 200 -13.80 -10.04 -2.21
C PRO A 200 -12.98 -9.53 -1.02
N THR A 201 -13.62 -8.85 -0.06
CA THR A 201 -12.93 -8.25 1.09
C THR A 201 -13.03 -9.10 2.35
N THR A 202 -13.87 -10.13 2.36
CA THR A 202 -14.12 -11.00 3.50
C THR A 202 -13.51 -12.37 3.29
N ARG A 203 -12.87 -12.91 4.32
CA ARG A 203 -12.39 -14.30 4.33
C ARG A 203 -13.51 -15.22 4.81
N TYR A 204 -13.83 -16.24 4.02
CA TYR A 204 -14.89 -17.19 4.33
C TYR A 204 -14.36 -18.61 4.56
N GLU A 205 -14.93 -19.33 5.51
CA GLU A 205 -14.86 -20.78 5.60
C GLU A 205 -16.23 -21.35 5.21
N VAL A 206 -16.26 -22.09 4.09
CA VAL A 206 -17.51 -22.62 3.54
C VAL A 206 -17.73 -24.03 4.01
N THR A 207 -18.88 -24.29 4.64
CA THR A 207 -19.33 -25.62 5.03
C THR A 207 -20.32 -26.17 4.00
N ALA A 208 -20.14 -27.43 3.63
CA ALA A 208 -21.01 -28.15 2.70
C ALA A 208 -22.28 -28.68 3.40
#